data_032c6f30d47950b73596ce6052d63a4f
#
_entry.id   032c6f30d47950b73596ce6052d63a4f
#
_cell.length_a   1.000
_cell.length_b   1.000
_cell.length_c   1.000
_cell.angle_alpha   90.00
_cell.angle_beta   90.00
_cell.angle_gamma   90.00
#
_symmetry.space_group_name_H-M   'P 1'
#
loop_
_entity.id
_entity.type
_entity.pdbx_description
1 polymer ?
#
loop_
_entity_poly.entity_id
_entity_poly.type
_entity_poly.pdbx_seq_one_letter_code
_entity_poly.pdbx_strand_id
1 'polypeptide(L)'
;METGLTKRIKELTHRYSPKIKSQMRTIRWADEVWTPTGIVDSIRFEDYYASEEYTCPFLNPSKFDADRLLQAEKSGPLGQCFRDGSTTPDAKRCHGCIYRHHEYTVGMMATCYEVKITLSDFKSDNGHNFHGNENYYCVPAELA
;
A
#
# COMPACT_ATOMS: atom_id res chain seq x y z
N MET A 1 -26.70 -2.89 19.48
CA MET A 1 -26.75 -1.41 19.42
C MET A 1 -25.36 -0.91 19.84
N GLU A 2 -24.74 -0.10 19.03
CA GLU A 2 -23.44 0.48 19.35
C GLU A 2 -23.55 1.47 20.53
N THR A 3 -22.67 1.34 21.51
CA THR A 3 -22.64 2.25 22.65
C THR A 3 -21.96 3.58 22.29
N GLY A 4 -22.28 4.66 23.03
CA GLY A 4 -21.61 5.96 22.84
C GLY A 4 -20.08 5.88 23.02
N LEU A 5 -19.60 4.99 23.91
CA LEU A 5 -18.19 4.77 24.14
C LEU A 5 -17.53 4.07 22.94
N THR A 6 -18.15 3.03 22.39
CA THR A 6 -17.68 2.33 21.19
C THR A 6 -17.54 3.29 20.01
N LYS A 7 -18.58 4.11 19.78
CA LYS A 7 -18.55 5.14 18.73
C LYS A 7 -17.40 6.12 18.93
N ARG A 8 -17.19 6.57 20.16
CA ARG A 8 -16.10 7.50 20.48
C ARG A 8 -14.72 6.89 20.26
N ILE A 9 -14.54 5.63 20.61
CA ILE A 9 -13.27 4.92 20.37
C ILE A 9 -13.02 4.77 18.86
N LYS A 10 -14.01 4.42 18.05
CA LYS A 10 -13.90 4.39 16.58
C LYS A 10 -13.49 5.75 16.01
N GLU A 11 -14.13 6.83 16.44
CA GLU A 11 -13.75 8.18 16.00
C GLU A 11 -12.30 8.54 16.34
N LEU A 12 -11.81 8.15 17.51
CA LEU A 12 -10.42 8.36 17.91
C LEU A 12 -9.47 7.49 17.10
N THR A 13 -9.87 6.25 16.81
CA THR A 13 -9.10 5.33 15.96
C THR A 13 -8.90 5.90 14.56
N HIS A 14 -9.95 6.50 13.96
CA HIS A 14 -9.84 7.15 12.64
C HIS A 14 -8.86 8.34 12.62
N ARG A 15 -8.63 8.96 13.78
CA ARG A 15 -7.64 10.05 13.91
C ARG A 15 -6.24 9.55 14.19
N TYR A 16 -6.11 8.29 14.58
CA TYR A 16 -4.81 7.69 14.83
C TYR A 16 -4.12 7.41 13.51
N SER A 17 -3.00 8.08 13.29
CA SER A 17 -2.12 7.83 12.14
C SER A 17 -0.78 7.35 12.66
N PRO A 18 -0.52 6.04 12.69
CA PRO A 18 0.81 5.55 13.04
C PRO A 18 1.82 6.07 12.02
N LYS A 19 3.04 6.34 12.47
CA LYS A 19 4.13 6.71 11.55
C LYS A 19 4.35 5.55 10.59
N ILE A 20 4.03 5.75 9.33
CA ILE A 20 4.18 4.74 8.30
C ILE A 20 5.55 4.89 7.68
N LYS A 21 6.23 3.74 7.52
CA LYS A 21 7.57 3.68 6.93
C LYS A 21 7.58 3.88 5.41
N SER A 22 6.42 3.83 4.77
CA SER A 22 6.26 4.01 3.32
C SER A 22 5.52 5.31 3.00
N GLN A 23 5.78 5.86 1.81
CA GLN A 23 5.01 7.01 1.31
C GLN A 23 3.57 6.57 1.04
N MET A 24 2.65 7.01 1.89
CA MET A 24 1.23 6.78 1.72
C MET A 24 0.63 7.71 0.70
N ARG A 25 -0.27 7.18 -0.11
CA ARG A 25 -1.05 7.95 -1.06
C ARG A 25 -2.42 8.31 -0.55
N THR A 26 -3.15 7.32 -0.05
CA THR A 26 -4.56 7.45 0.29
C THR A 26 -4.89 6.60 1.49
N ILE A 27 -5.60 7.16 2.45
CA ILE A 27 -6.19 6.44 3.58
C ILE A 27 -7.70 6.44 3.40
N ARG A 28 -8.30 5.27 3.54
CA ARG A 28 -9.75 5.08 3.56
C ARG A 28 -10.14 4.25 4.75
N TRP A 29 -11.28 4.57 5.34
CA TRP A 29 -11.86 3.86 6.47
C TRP A 29 -13.18 3.22 6.11
N ALA A 30 -13.44 2.04 6.64
CA ALA A 30 -14.73 1.39 6.61
C ALA A 30 -15.03 0.83 7.99
N ASP A 31 -16.23 1.11 8.50
CA ASP A 31 -16.71 0.60 9.79
C ASP A 31 -17.70 -0.53 9.60
N GLU A 32 -17.76 -1.43 10.58
CA GLU A 32 -18.71 -2.55 10.61
C GLU A 32 -18.66 -3.41 9.33
N VAL A 33 -17.45 -3.78 8.93
CA VAL A 33 -17.23 -4.55 7.71
C VAL A 33 -17.56 -6.02 7.92
N TRP A 34 -18.50 -6.53 7.15
CA TRP A 34 -18.86 -7.93 7.15
C TRP A 34 -17.79 -8.79 6.49
N THR A 35 -17.37 -9.83 7.20
CA THR A 35 -16.42 -10.84 6.72
C THR A 35 -17.04 -12.24 6.85
N PRO A 36 -16.48 -13.27 6.23
CA PRO A 36 -17.00 -14.63 6.38
C PRO A 36 -17.04 -15.14 7.82
N THR A 37 -16.25 -14.57 8.72
CA THR A 37 -16.16 -15.00 10.13
C THR A 37 -16.84 -14.06 11.12
N GLY A 38 -17.37 -12.92 10.66
CA GLY A 38 -18.06 -11.94 11.50
C GLY A 38 -17.88 -10.51 11.03
N ILE A 39 -18.13 -9.57 11.93
CA ILE A 39 -18.02 -8.13 11.67
C ILE A 39 -16.70 -7.60 12.26
N VAL A 40 -15.92 -6.89 11.46
CA VAL A 40 -14.77 -6.10 11.92
C VAL A 40 -15.23 -4.69 12.21
N ASP A 41 -14.93 -4.16 13.40
CA ASP A 41 -15.41 -2.85 13.84
C ASP A 41 -14.94 -1.69 12.98
N SER A 42 -13.67 -1.67 12.62
CA SER A 42 -13.09 -0.68 11.70
C SER A 42 -11.94 -1.27 10.91
N ILE A 43 -11.85 -0.92 9.63
CA ILE A 43 -10.70 -1.26 8.77
C ILE A 43 -10.16 0.02 8.16
N ARG A 44 -8.84 0.20 8.26
CA ARG A 44 -8.10 1.22 7.55
C ARG A 44 -7.42 0.59 6.33
N PHE A 45 -7.70 1.11 5.17
CA PHE A 45 -7.04 0.75 3.92
C PHE A 45 -6.04 1.84 3.52
N GLU A 46 -4.84 1.45 3.23
CA GLU A 46 -3.75 2.33 2.83
C GLU A 46 -3.13 1.85 1.53
N ASP A 47 -3.05 2.75 0.55
CA ASP A 47 -2.28 2.51 -0.65
C ASP A 47 -0.82 2.91 -0.40
N TYR A 48 0.11 2.07 -0.83
CA TYR A 48 1.54 2.35 -0.73
C TYR A 48 2.28 1.93 -1.99
N TYR A 49 3.43 2.51 -2.24
CA TYR A 49 4.32 2.06 -3.29
C TYR A 49 5.06 0.80 -2.85
N ALA A 50 4.79 -0.32 -3.51
CA ALA A 50 5.45 -1.59 -3.23
C ALA A 50 6.79 -1.71 -3.95
N SER A 51 6.85 -1.23 -5.19
CA SER A 51 8.08 -1.21 -5.98
C SER A 51 8.06 -0.08 -7.01
N GLU A 52 9.25 0.35 -7.39
CA GLU A 52 9.48 1.35 -8.41
C GLU A 52 10.57 0.83 -9.34
N GLU A 53 10.32 0.81 -10.64
CA GLU A 53 11.25 0.34 -11.63
C GLU A 53 11.35 1.32 -12.80
N TYR A 54 12.57 1.64 -13.19
CA TYR A 54 12.84 2.38 -14.42
C TYR A 54 13.28 1.41 -15.51
N THR A 55 12.55 1.40 -16.60
CA THR A 55 12.86 0.57 -17.78
C THR A 55 13.00 1.44 -19.01
N CYS A 56 13.72 0.97 -19.99
CA CYS A 56 13.77 1.60 -21.30
C CYS A 56 14.02 0.55 -22.40
N PRO A 57 13.65 0.83 -23.66
CA PRO A 57 13.83 -0.11 -24.77
C PRO A 57 15.28 -0.58 -24.97
N PHE A 58 16.24 0.26 -24.62
CA PHE A 58 17.67 -0.08 -24.80
C PHE A 58 18.15 -1.10 -23.79
N LEU A 59 17.76 -0.97 -22.52
CA LEU A 59 18.26 -1.82 -21.42
C LEU A 59 17.33 -3.02 -21.12
N ASN A 60 16.06 -2.88 -21.44
CA ASN A 60 15.04 -3.89 -21.16
C ASN A 60 14.20 -4.22 -22.41
N PRO A 61 14.82 -4.60 -23.54
CA PRO A 61 14.10 -4.73 -24.80
C PRO A 61 12.93 -5.74 -24.73
N SER A 62 13.04 -6.77 -23.92
CA SER A 62 11.98 -7.77 -23.75
C SER A 62 10.67 -7.23 -23.14
N LYS A 63 10.70 -6.03 -22.54
CA LYS A 63 9.53 -5.39 -21.94
C LYS A 63 8.77 -4.47 -22.93
N PHE A 64 9.24 -4.34 -24.16
CA PHE A 64 8.69 -3.40 -25.15
C PHE A 64 8.28 -4.11 -26.42
N ASP A 65 7.26 -3.56 -27.09
CA ASP A 65 6.80 -4.03 -28.39
C ASP A 65 7.78 -3.70 -29.52
N ALA A 66 7.62 -4.37 -30.66
CA ALA A 66 8.50 -4.23 -31.81
C ALA A 66 8.56 -2.78 -32.34
N ASP A 67 7.46 -2.04 -32.32
CA ASP A 67 7.41 -0.67 -32.85
C ASP A 67 8.26 0.27 -31.99
N ARG A 68 8.18 0.13 -30.69
CA ARG A 68 9.02 0.91 -29.75
C ARG A 68 10.49 0.55 -29.85
N LEU A 69 10.81 -0.72 -30.05
CA LEU A 69 12.19 -1.15 -30.27
C LEU A 69 12.77 -0.59 -31.56
N LEU A 70 12.03 -0.67 -32.68
CA LEU A 70 12.43 -0.09 -33.96
C LEU A 70 12.66 1.42 -33.87
N GLN A 71 11.84 2.13 -33.11
CA GLN A 71 12.02 3.55 -32.91
C GLN A 71 13.28 3.84 -32.05
N ALA A 72 13.53 3.05 -31.03
CA ALA A 72 14.73 3.19 -30.20
C ALA A 72 16.01 2.92 -30.97
N GLU A 73 16.04 1.90 -31.83
CA GLU A 73 17.19 1.53 -32.69
C GLU A 73 17.64 2.65 -33.63
N LYS A 74 16.75 3.59 -33.97
CA LYS A 74 17.12 4.80 -34.73
C LYS A 74 18.07 5.72 -33.97
N SER A 75 18.10 5.65 -32.65
CA SER A 75 18.94 6.48 -31.78
C SER A 75 20.21 5.75 -31.33
N GLY A 76 20.26 4.42 -31.38
CA GLY A 76 21.42 3.63 -31.01
C GLY A 76 21.12 2.14 -30.84
N PRO A 77 22.14 1.31 -30.63
CA PRO A 77 21.99 -0.13 -30.48
C PRO A 77 21.27 -0.49 -29.17
N LEU A 78 20.47 -1.56 -29.22
CA LEU A 78 19.89 -2.15 -28.01
C LEU A 78 20.98 -2.83 -27.17
N GLY A 79 20.73 -2.96 -25.88
CA GLY A 79 21.64 -3.58 -24.92
C GLY A 79 22.51 -2.59 -24.14
N GLN A 80 22.51 -1.33 -24.51
CA GLN A 80 23.23 -0.27 -23.80
C GLN A 80 22.50 1.07 -23.92
N CYS A 81 22.70 1.95 -22.96
CA CYS A 81 22.15 3.29 -23.01
C CYS A 81 22.72 4.07 -24.20
N PHE A 82 21.86 4.65 -25.03
CA PHE A 82 22.28 5.40 -26.22
C PHE A 82 23.04 6.68 -25.89
N ARG A 83 22.96 7.19 -24.67
CA ARG A 83 23.63 8.42 -24.22
C ARG A 83 25.07 8.19 -23.78
N ASP A 84 25.33 7.12 -23.04
CA ASP A 84 26.61 6.90 -22.35
C ASP A 84 27.14 5.47 -22.43
N GLY A 85 26.42 4.56 -23.11
CA GLY A 85 26.85 3.17 -23.26
C GLY A 85 26.71 2.32 -22.01
N SER A 86 26.14 2.82 -20.92
CA SER A 86 25.96 2.03 -19.71
C SER A 86 24.93 0.91 -19.90
N THR A 87 25.09 -0.17 -19.15
CA THR A 87 24.25 -1.38 -19.24
C THR A 87 23.22 -1.48 -18.11
N THR A 88 23.22 -0.54 -17.17
CA THR A 88 22.30 -0.51 -16.02
C THR A 88 21.51 0.79 -15.99
N PRO A 89 20.21 0.74 -15.64
CA PRO A 89 19.42 1.96 -15.43
C PRO A 89 19.93 2.74 -14.20
N ASP A 90 19.81 4.05 -14.26
CA ASP A 90 20.16 4.96 -13.17
C ASP A 90 19.10 6.05 -13.05
N ALA A 91 18.56 6.23 -11.85
CA ALA A 91 17.46 7.16 -11.61
C ALA A 91 17.80 8.62 -11.99
N LYS A 92 19.03 9.08 -11.70
CA LYS A 92 19.45 10.44 -12.03
C LYS A 92 19.65 10.62 -13.54
N ARG A 93 20.35 9.70 -14.17
CA ARG A 93 20.63 9.71 -15.61
C ARG A 93 19.35 9.57 -16.43
N CYS A 94 18.46 8.70 -16.01
CA CYS A 94 17.19 8.44 -16.70
C CYS A 94 16.14 9.53 -16.45
N HIS A 95 16.34 10.39 -15.49
CA HIS A 95 15.43 11.50 -15.25
C HIS A 95 15.36 12.43 -16.47
N GLY A 96 14.14 12.66 -16.98
CA GLY A 96 13.93 13.46 -18.19
C GLY A 96 14.31 12.78 -19.51
N CYS A 97 14.73 11.52 -19.52
CA CYS A 97 14.98 10.77 -20.74
C CYS A 97 13.66 10.43 -21.46
N ILE A 98 13.56 10.72 -22.76
CA ILE A 98 12.35 10.48 -23.56
C ILE A 98 12.00 8.99 -23.70
N TYR A 99 12.98 8.09 -23.57
CA TYR A 99 12.80 6.64 -23.69
C TYR A 99 12.52 5.98 -22.34
N ARG A 100 12.61 6.72 -21.23
CA ARG A 100 12.33 6.20 -19.90
C ARG A 100 10.88 5.78 -19.77
N HIS A 101 10.67 4.57 -19.32
CA HIS A 101 9.40 4.10 -18.80
C HIS A 101 9.52 3.88 -17.30
N HIS A 102 8.65 4.53 -16.55
CA HIS A 102 8.62 4.45 -15.10
C HIS A 102 7.40 3.61 -14.69
N GLU A 103 7.67 2.44 -14.16
CA GLU A 103 6.65 1.56 -13.61
C GLU A 103 6.71 1.59 -12.09
N TYR A 104 5.55 1.61 -11.48
CA TYR A 104 5.43 1.42 -10.05
C TYR A 104 4.27 0.48 -9.75
N THR A 105 4.49 -0.39 -8.76
CA THR A 105 3.44 -1.27 -8.26
C THR A 105 2.85 -0.64 -7.01
N VAL A 106 1.54 -0.52 -6.98
CA VAL A 106 0.80 -0.07 -5.81
C VAL A 106 0.34 -1.29 -5.04
N GLY A 107 0.71 -1.35 -3.77
CA GLY A 107 0.17 -2.30 -2.82
C GLY A 107 -0.90 -1.66 -1.97
N MET A 108 -1.77 -2.48 -1.40
CA MET A 108 -2.77 -2.06 -0.42
C MET A 108 -2.53 -2.80 0.88
N MET A 109 -2.50 -2.05 1.97
CA MET A 109 -2.42 -2.60 3.32
C MET A 109 -3.75 -2.38 4.02
N ALA A 110 -4.29 -3.42 4.63
CA ALA A 110 -5.48 -3.37 5.46
C ALA A 110 -5.09 -3.55 6.93
N THR A 111 -5.49 -2.62 7.77
CA THR A 111 -5.32 -2.70 9.22
C THR A 111 -6.70 -2.82 9.87
N CYS A 112 -6.94 -3.93 10.56
CA CYS A 112 -8.20 -4.18 11.27
C CYS A 112 -8.11 -3.70 12.71
N TYR A 113 -9.18 -3.10 13.18
CA TYR A 113 -9.35 -2.62 14.56
C TYR A 113 -10.62 -3.22 15.14
N GLU A 114 -10.50 -3.89 16.29
CA GLU A 114 -11.59 -4.40 17.10
C GLU A 114 -11.69 -3.60 18.39
N VAL A 115 -12.85 -3.07 18.66
CA VAL A 115 -13.11 -2.24 19.87
C VAL A 115 -13.61 -3.12 21.01
N LYS A 116 -12.89 -3.12 22.13
CA LYS A 116 -13.23 -3.87 23.34
C LYS A 116 -13.35 -2.91 24.51
N ILE A 117 -14.56 -2.74 25.04
CA ILE A 117 -14.86 -1.74 26.08
C ILE A 117 -14.83 -2.28 27.50
N THR A 118 -14.87 -3.59 27.68
CA THR A 118 -14.78 -4.25 28.98
C THR A 118 -13.87 -5.49 28.90
N LEU A 119 -13.36 -5.91 30.07
CA LEU A 119 -12.57 -7.13 30.15
C LEU A 119 -13.40 -8.39 29.79
N SER A 120 -14.69 -8.39 30.11
CA SER A 120 -15.60 -9.49 29.73
C SER A 120 -15.78 -9.55 28.21
N ASP A 121 -15.94 -8.41 27.55
CA ASP A 121 -16.03 -8.30 26.11
C ASP A 121 -14.73 -8.76 25.43
N PHE A 122 -13.58 -8.37 25.98
CA PHE A 122 -12.26 -8.81 25.49
C PHE A 122 -12.07 -10.33 25.62
N LYS A 123 -12.57 -10.95 26.68
CA LYS A 123 -12.48 -12.39 26.93
C LYS A 123 -13.57 -13.22 26.24
N SER A 124 -14.56 -12.57 25.62
CA SER A 124 -15.62 -13.26 24.88
C SER A 124 -15.05 -13.85 23.57
N ASP A 125 -15.70 -14.89 23.06
CA ASP A 125 -15.34 -15.48 21.75
C ASP A 125 -15.77 -14.62 20.55
N ASN A 126 -16.41 -13.48 20.79
CA ASN A 126 -16.91 -12.58 19.76
C ASN A 126 -15.91 -11.48 19.44
N GLY A 127 -15.88 -11.02 18.18
CA GLY A 127 -15.11 -9.85 17.77
C GLY A 127 -13.58 -10.06 17.81
N HIS A 128 -13.13 -11.24 17.41
CA HIS A 128 -11.70 -11.54 17.18
C HIS A 128 -11.46 -11.81 15.68
N ASN A 129 -12.13 -11.04 14.82
CA ASN A 129 -12.16 -11.25 13.37
C ASN A 129 -11.03 -10.48 12.70
N PHE A 130 -9.81 -10.92 12.89
CA PHE A 130 -8.63 -10.28 12.31
C PHE A 130 -8.31 -10.85 10.94
N HIS A 131 -8.51 -10.03 9.91
CA HIS A 131 -8.26 -10.36 8.51
C HIS A 131 -7.31 -9.36 7.82
N GLY A 132 -6.78 -8.40 8.56
CA GLY A 132 -5.87 -7.41 8.03
C GLY A 132 -4.42 -7.89 7.95
N ASN A 133 -3.59 -7.16 7.24
CA ASN A 133 -2.14 -7.30 7.28
C ASN A 133 -1.61 -6.99 8.68
N GLU A 134 -2.26 -6.02 9.34
CA GLU A 134 -2.05 -5.69 10.75
C GLU A 134 -3.40 -5.70 11.47
N ASN A 135 -3.39 -6.04 12.76
CA ASN A 135 -4.61 -6.19 13.54
C ASN A 135 -4.39 -5.68 14.96
N TYR A 136 -5.32 -4.85 15.44
CA TYR A 136 -5.22 -4.20 16.72
C TYR A 136 -6.53 -4.26 17.51
N TYR A 137 -6.40 -4.34 18.82
CA TYR A 137 -7.50 -4.03 19.73
C TYR A 137 -7.45 -2.56 20.13
N CYS A 138 -8.61 -1.90 20.10
CA CYS A 138 -8.80 -0.56 20.64
C CYS A 138 -9.55 -0.69 21.95
N VAL A 139 -8.90 -0.38 23.05
CA VAL A 139 -9.45 -0.52 24.40
C VAL A 139 -9.37 0.80 25.15
N PRO A 140 -10.27 1.04 26.14
CA PRO A 140 -10.08 2.12 27.11
C PRO A 140 -8.74 1.96 27.85
N ALA A 141 -8.15 3.07 28.27
CA ALA A 141 -6.84 3.07 28.94
C ALA A 141 -6.78 2.18 30.19
N GLU A 142 -7.92 2.01 30.85
CA GLU A 142 -8.05 1.17 32.05
C GLU A 142 -7.91 -0.33 31.76
N LEU A 143 -8.03 -0.73 30.48
CA LEU A 143 -7.90 -2.13 30.03
C LEU A 143 -6.58 -2.40 29.31
N ALA A 144 -5.78 -1.38 29.06
CA ALA A 144 -4.52 -1.46 28.31
C ALA A 144 -3.36 -2.10 29.10
#